data_a0fa1ad1e8faacee024081b21d122e98
#
_entry.id   a0fa1ad1e8faacee024081b21d122e98
#
_cell.length_a   1.000
_cell.length_b   1.000
_cell.length_c   1.000
_cell.angle_alpha   90.00
_cell.angle_beta   90.00
_cell.angle_gamma   90.00
#
_symmetry.space_group_name_H-M   'P 1'
#
loop_
_entity.id
_entity.type
_entity.pdbx_description
1 polymer ?
#
loop_
_entity_poly.entity_id
_entity_poly.type
_entity_poly.pdbx_seq_one_letter_code
_entity_poly.pdbx_strand_id
1 'polypeptide(L)'
;MKIWSTQHAFSYPWETVIKAAMRKYPNPMNPHVVGVDVMDRHMDTEGRLHSHRLLSTEWGLPAIVRAILGTTHTQTYVKEYSIVDPEEKKMELCSTNITLTNLISVDERLLYRPHPDNPEVTILTQEAIITVKGVSLSSYLEGMMARRMSANARKGWDAIEWIIENSERENIPL
;
A
#
# COMPACT_ATOMS: atom_id res chain seq x y z
N MET A 1 -19.86 5.69 1.11
CA MET A 1 -18.56 5.71 1.82
C MET A 1 -18.40 4.43 2.61
N LYS A 2 -17.27 3.80 2.45
CA LYS A 2 -16.91 2.57 3.17
C LYS A 2 -15.57 2.77 3.87
N ILE A 3 -15.52 2.48 5.17
CA ILE A 3 -14.27 2.48 5.94
C ILE A 3 -13.78 1.03 6.03
N TRP A 4 -12.52 0.83 5.70
CA TRP A 4 -11.86 -0.47 5.78
C TRP A 4 -10.60 -0.34 6.65
N SER A 5 -10.34 -1.34 7.48
CA SER A 5 -9.12 -1.37 8.28
C SER A 5 -8.64 -2.80 8.51
N THR A 6 -7.33 -2.94 8.66
CA THR A 6 -6.71 -4.21 9.01
C THR A 6 -5.40 -3.98 9.77
N GLN A 7 -4.91 -5.04 10.40
CA GLN A 7 -3.65 -5.03 11.12
C GLN A 7 -2.90 -6.32 10.84
N HIS A 8 -1.58 -6.23 10.71
CA HIS A 8 -0.71 -7.38 10.48
C HIS A 8 0.56 -7.26 11.33
N ALA A 9 1.02 -8.40 11.85
CA ALA A 9 2.25 -8.49 12.62
C ALA A 9 3.32 -9.22 11.80
N PHE A 10 4.45 -8.55 11.56
CA PHE A 10 5.63 -9.17 10.96
C PHE A 10 6.57 -9.65 12.07
N SER A 11 7.04 -10.89 11.98
CA SER A 11 7.99 -11.47 12.93
C SER A 11 9.43 -11.03 12.67
N TYR A 12 9.62 -9.73 12.44
CA TYR A 12 10.91 -9.10 12.13
C TYR A 12 10.98 -7.71 12.78
N PRO A 13 12.21 -7.23 13.11
CA PRO A 13 12.38 -5.88 13.67
C PRO A 13 11.92 -4.78 12.72
N TRP A 14 11.57 -3.63 13.27
CA TRP A 14 11.06 -2.50 12.51
C TRP A 14 12.00 -2.08 11.36
N GLU A 15 13.29 -2.00 11.60
CA GLU A 15 14.30 -1.63 10.60
C GLU A 15 14.31 -2.57 9.40
N THR A 16 14.19 -3.86 9.66
CA THR A 16 14.13 -4.90 8.62
C THR A 16 12.88 -4.76 7.77
N VAL A 17 11.73 -4.59 8.42
CA VAL A 17 10.44 -4.45 7.73
C VAL A 17 10.40 -3.17 6.88
N ILE A 18 10.90 -2.05 7.40
CA ILE A 18 10.88 -0.77 6.68
C ILE A 18 11.76 -0.83 5.42
N LYS A 19 12.95 -1.39 5.51
CA LYS A 19 13.83 -1.57 4.34
C LYS A 19 13.15 -2.39 3.25
N ALA A 20 12.49 -3.47 3.63
CA ALA A 20 11.75 -4.32 2.72
C ALA A 20 10.52 -3.60 2.13
N ALA A 21 9.77 -2.86 2.95
CA ALA A 21 8.61 -2.11 2.52
C ALA A 21 8.97 -1.04 1.47
N MET A 22 10.11 -0.39 1.60
CA MET A 22 10.60 0.59 0.63
C MET A 22 11.00 -0.04 -0.70
N ARG A 23 11.27 -1.33 -0.73
CA ARG A 23 11.66 -2.12 -1.92
C ARG A 23 10.58 -3.09 -2.38
N LYS A 24 9.38 -2.94 -1.87
CA LYS A 24 8.28 -3.88 -2.07
C LYS A 24 7.92 -4.12 -3.55
N TYR A 25 8.08 -3.11 -4.38
CA TYR A 25 7.71 -3.17 -5.79
C TYR A 25 8.90 -2.88 -6.73
N PRO A 26 8.99 -3.53 -7.90
CA PRO A 26 8.17 -4.65 -8.36
C PRO A 26 8.47 -5.92 -7.57
N ASN A 27 7.46 -6.82 -7.46
CA ASN A 27 7.57 -8.03 -6.67
C ASN A 27 6.67 -9.13 -7.26
N PRO A 28 7.15 -10.38 -7.44
CA PRO A 28 6.33 -11.45 -8.00
C PRO A 28 5.14 -11.84 -7.12
N MET A 29 5.18 -11.56 -5.81
CA MET A 29 4.05 -11.80 -4.89
C MET A 29 2.95 -10.76 -5.04
N ASN A 30 3.21 -9.66 -5.74
CA ASN A 30 2.26 -8.58 -5.97
C ASN A 30 2.30 -8.10 -7.43
N PRO A 31 1.87 -8.95 -8.39
CA PRO A 31 2.04 -8.69 -9.81
C PRO A 31 1.13 -7.58 -10.36
N HIS A 32 0.12 -7.14 -9.61
CA HIS A 32 -0.78 -6.09 -10.07
C HIS A 32 -0.15 -4.67 -9.98
N VAL A 33 0.94 -4.51 -9.25
CA VAL A 33 1.74 -3.28 -9.29
C VAL A 33 2.78 -3.45 -10.39
N VAL A 34 2.57 -2.75 -11.51
CA VAL A 34 3.36 -2.93 -12.74
C VAL A 34 4.47 -1.90 -12.91
N GLY A 35 4.46 -0.82 -12.14
CA GLY A 35 5.50 0.21 -12.20
C GLY A 35 5.53 1.08 -10.96
N VAL A 36 6.71 1.59 -10.65
CA VAL A 36 6.94 2.54 -9.54
C VAL A 36 7.93 3.59 -9.99
N ASP A 37 7.53 4.87 -9.90
CA ASP A 37 8.39 6.01 -10.16
C ASP A 37 8.58 6.81 -8.87
N VAL A 38 9.83 7.02 -8.46
CA VAL A 38 10.16 7.90 -7.35
C VAL A 38 10.24 9.33 -7.88
N MET A 39 9.28 10.16 -7.50
CA MET A 39 9.18 11.54 -8.00
C MET A 39 10.03 12.51 -7.20
N ASP A 40 10.11 12.31 -5.89
CA ASP A 40 10.89 13.13 -4.98
C ASP A 40 11.26 12.32 -3.74
N ARG A 41 12.47 12.53 -3.24
CA ARG A 41 12.94 11.93 -1.99
C ARG A 41 13.92 12.87 -1.33
N HIS A 42 13.65 13.28 -0.10
CA HIS A 42 14.52 14.19 0.64
C HIS A 42 14.50 13.90 2.14
N MET A 43 15.60 14.25 2.79
CA MET A 43 15.74 14.19 4.25
C MET A 43 15.41 15.57 4.82
N ASP A 44 14.57 15.64 5.86
CA ASP A 44 14.31 16.89 6.55
C ASP A 44 15.38 17.20 7.62
N THR A 45 15.26 18.34 8.30
CA THR A 45 16.20 18.78 9.31
C THR A 45 16.19 17.92 10.59
N GLU A 46 15.14 17.13 10.79
CA GLU A 46 15.00 16.23 11.93
C GLU A 46 15.42 14.78 11.62
N GLY A 47 15.96 14.54 10.43
CA GLY A 47 16.43 13.22 10.00
C GLY A 47 15.32 12.28 9.52
N ARG A 48 14.15 12.82 9.16
CA ARG A 48 13.05 12.03 8.60
C ARG A 48 13.14 12.00 7.08
N LEU A 49 12.94 10.83 6.50
CA LEU A 49 12.96 10.64 5.04
C LEU A 49 11.55 10.78 4.48
N HIS A 50 11.37 11.76 3.59
CA HIS A 50 10.15 12.01 2.86
C HIS A 50 10.27 11.44 1.44
N SER A 51 9.27 10.70 0.99
CA SER A 51 9.25 10.13 -0.37
C SER A 51 7.90 10.34 -1.03
N HIS A 52 7.91 10.78 -2.28
CA HIS A 52 6.74 10.83 -3.15
C HIS A 52 6.95 9.84 -4.29
N ARG A 53 6.02 8.91 -4.46
CA ARG A 53 6.09 7.90 -5.53
C ARG A 53 4.79 7.88 -6.32
N LEU A 54 4.90 7.47 -7.59
CA LEU A 54 3.78 7.19 -8.47
C LEU A 54 3.78 5.69 -8.77
N LEU A 55 2.70 5.01 -8.46
CA LEU A 55 2.53 3.59 -8.73
C LEU A 55 1.57 3.40 -9.90
N SER A 56 1.95 2.52 -10.83
CA SER A 56 1.07 2.04 -11.90
C SER A 56 0.53 0.67 -11.49
N THR A 57 -0.79 0.53 -11.44
CA THR A 57 -1.44 -0.70 -10.97
C THR A 57 -2.46 -1.21 -11.98
N GLU A 58 -2.63 -2.52 -12.03
CA GLU A 58 -3.73 -3.17 -12.75
C GLU A 58 -4.71 -3.72 -11.73
N TRP A 59 -5.90 -3.14 -11.67
CA TRP A 59 -6.88 -3.49 -10.64
C TRP A 59 -7.58 -4.82 -10.87
N GLY A 60 -7.55 -5.35 -12.11
CA GLY A 60 -8.20 -6.61 -12.42
C GLY A 60 -9.69 -6.60 -12.10
N LEU A 61 -10.38 -5.48 -12.28
CA LEU A 61 -11.81 -5.35 -12.01
C LEU A 61 -12.61 -6.30 -12.89
N PRO A 62 -13.62 -7.01 -12.36
CA PRO A 62 -14.53 -7.81 -13.17
C PRO A 62 -15.17 -6.98 -14.30
N ALA A 63 -15.45 -7.62 -15.42
CA ALA A 63 -16.02 -6.93 -16.58
C ALA A 63 -17.34 -6.21 -16.25
N ILE A 64 -18.17 -6.79 -15.40
CA ILE A 64 -19.43 -6.17 -14.97
C ILE A 64 -19.18 -4.87 -14.17
N VAL A 65 -18.16 -4.83 -13.34
CA VAL A 65 -17.80 -3.63 -12.57
C VAL A 65 -17.27 -2.54 -13.49
N ARG A 66 -16.44 -2.89 -14.46
CA ARG A 66 -15.95 -1.96 -15.48
C ARG A 66 -17.10 -1.37 -16.31
N ALA A 67 -18.07 -2.19 -16.65
CA ALA A 67 -19.26 -1.73 -17.37
C ALA A 67 -20.11 -0.76 -16.55
N ILE A 68 -20.32 -1.04 -15.26
CA ILE A 68 -21.05 -0.16 -14.34
C ILE A 68 -20.32 1.18 -14.15
N LEU A 69 -19.00 1.15 -14.02
CA LEU A 69 -18.18 2.35 -13.87
C LEU A 69 -17.98 3.11 -15.18
N GLY A 70 -18.37 2.53 -16.31
CA GLY A 70 -18.24 3.16 -17.62
C GLY A 70 -16.80 3.29 -18.10
N THR A 71 -15.90 2.42 -17.63
CA THR A 71 -14.48 2.46 -18.00
C THR A 71 -14.02 1.16 -18.66
N THR A 72 -13.12 1.29 -19.64
CA THR A 72 -12.41 0.17 -20.25
C THR A 72 -10.97 0.09 -19.73
N HIS A 73 -10.54 1.06 -18.92
CA HIS A 73 -9.20 1.10 -18.39
C HIS A 73 -9.02 0.03 -17.29
N THR A 74 -7.97 -0.78 -17.44
CA THR A 74 -7.56 -1.75 -16.42
C THR A 74 -6.40 -1.21 -15.59
N GLN A 75 -5.68 -0.22 -16.11
CA GLN A 75 -4.52 0.38 -15.46
C GLN A 75 -4.92 1.67 -14.74
N THR A 76 -4.49 1.78 -13.48
CA THR A 76 -4.73 2.95 -12.65
C THR A 76 -3.42 3.44 -12.04
N TYR A 77 -3.40 4.71 -11.65
CA TYR A 77 -2.25 5.33 -11.03
C TYR A 77 -2.60 5.76 -9.62
N VAL A 78 -1.64 5.53 -8.72
CA VAL A 78 -1.75 5.85 -7.30
C VAL A 78 -0.58 6.75 -6.92
N LYS A 79 -0.88 7.86 -6.27
CA LYS A 79 0.12 8.74 -5.66
C LYS A 79 0.35 8.31 -4.22
N GLU A 80 1.61 8.14 -3.86
CA GLU A 80 2.01 7.70 -2.52
C GLU A 80 2.95 8.72 -1.90
N TYR A 81 2.71 9.07 -0.65
CA TYR A 81 3.59 9.88 0.15
C TYR A 81 3.95 9.13 1.43
N SER A 82 5.24 9.03 1.74
CA SER A 82 5.69 8.36 2.96
C SER A 82 6.69 9.19 3.74
N ILE A 83 6.66 9.02 5.06
CA ILE A 83 7.62 9.61 6.00
C ILE A 83 8.19 8.47 6.85
N VAL A 84 9.51 8.34 6.84
CA VAL A 84 10.23 7.40 7.71
C VAL A 84 10.95 8.19 8.79
N ASP A 85 10.62 7.93 10.04
CA ASP A 85 11.25 8.53 11.21
C ASP A 85 12.04 7.45 11.97
N PRO A 86 13.37 7.38 11.81
CA PRO A 86 14.18 6.36 12.46
C PRO A 86 14.32 6.56 13.97
N GLU A 87 14.20 7.78 14.45
CA GLU A 87 14.29 8.09 15.89
C GLU A 87 13.05 7.58 16.64
N GLU A 88 11.86 7.89 16.12
CA GLU A 88 10.59 7.42 16.67
C GLU A 88 10.27 5.98 16.28
N LYS A 89 11.01 5.38 15.35
CA LYS A 89 10.74 4.08 14.74
C LYS A 89 9.30 4.03 14.22
N LYS A 90 9.01 4.92 13.28
CA LYS A 90 7.69 5.07 12.70
C LYS A 90 7.82 5.31 11.20
N MET A 91 7.08 4.54 10.41
CA MET A 91 6.85 4.84 8.99
C MET A 91 5.37 5.03 8.76
N GLU A 92 5.02 6.15 8.18
CA GLU A 92 3.65 6.46 7.77
C GLU A 92 3.60 6.64 6.27
N LEU A 93 2.62 6.03 5.63
CA LEU A 93 2.43 6.07 4.20
C LEU A 93 0.98 6.40 3.91
N CYS A 94 0.76 7.42 3.08
CA CYS A 94 -0.56 7.81 2.60
C CYS A 94 -0.61 7.65 1.09
N SER A 95 -1.68 7.06 0.59
CA SER A 95 -1.89 6.89 -0.84
C SER A 95 -3.28 7.30 -1.26
N THR A 96 -3.39 7.80 -2.49
CA THR A 96 -4.66 8.15 -3.09
C THR A 96 -4.61 7.87 -4.60
N ASN A 97 -5.73 7.44 -5.16
CA ASN A 97 -5.82 7.28 -6.61
C ASN A 97 -5.86 8.64 -7.29
N ILE A 98 -5.18 8.74 -8.43
CA ILE A 98 -5.20 9.95 -9.27
C ILE A 98 -5.91 9.73 -10.60
N THR A 99 -6.30 8.49 -10.91
CA THR A 99 -7.16 8.14 -12.03
C THR A 99 -8.55 7.79 -11.54
N LEU A 100 -9.57 7.99 -12.38
CA LEU A 100 -10.99 7.72 -12.09
C LEU A 100 -11.52 8.49 -10.87
N THR A 101 -10.95 9.63 -10.56
CA THR A 101 -11.27 10.42 -9.35
C THR A 101 -12.70 10.99 -9.34
N ASN A 102 -13.31 11.11 -10.50
CA ASN A 102 -14.72 11.50 -10.64
C ASN A 102 -15.70 10.38 -10.27
N LEU A 103 -15.24 9.12 -10.25
CA LEU A 103 -16.06 7.94 -9.96
C LEU A 103 -15.67 7.28 -8.63
N ILE A 104 -14.38 7.19 -8.36
CA ILE A 104 -13.83 6.44 -7.24
C ILE A 104 -12.80 7.29 -6.49
N SER A 105 -12.91 7.30 -5.16
CA SER A 105 -11.88 7.85 -4.27
C SER A 105 -11.48 6.76 -3.28
N VAL A 106 -10.19 6.44 -3.25
CA VAL A 106 -9.59 5.52 -2.27
C VAL A 106 -8.44 6.25 -1.60
N ASP A 107 -8.62 6.59 -0.34
CA ASP A 107 -7.59 7.20 0.49
C ASP A 107 -7.14 6.18 1.52
N GLU A 108 -5.87 5.82 1.49
CA GLU A 108 -5.30 4.77 2.32
C GLU A 108 -4.17 5.32 3.18
N ARG A 109 -4.08 4.85 4.42
CA ARG A 109 -3.02 5.17 5.35
C ARG A 109 -2.46 3.89 5.95
N LEU A 110 -1.13 3.75 5.89
CA LEU A 110 -0.38 2.66 6.49
C LEU A 110 0.53 3.22 7.58
N LEU A 111 0.61 2.52 8.71
CA LEU A 111 1.47 2.89 9.82
C LEU A 111 2.24 1.65 10.29
N TYR A 112 3.57 1.71 10.21
CA TYR A 112 4.48 0.65 10.67
C TYR A 112 5.16 1.08 11.95
N ARG A 113 4.99 0.31 13.04
CA ARG A 113 5.61 0.56 14.32
C ARG A 113 6.10 -0.73 14.96
N PRO A 114 7.14 -0.67 15.83
CA PRO A 114 7.50 -1.84 16.63
C PRO A 114 6.32 -2.25 17.53
N HIS A 115 6.21 -3.54 17.76
CA HIS A 115 5.27 -4.05 18.77
C HIS A 115 5.66 -3.47 20.15
N PRO A 116 4.69 -3.00 20.97
CA PRO A 116 5.01 -2.36 22.27
C PRO A 116 5.81 -3.23 23.23
N ASP A 117 5.60 -4.56 23.18
CA ASP A 117 6.19 -5.51 24.13
C ASP A 117 7.28 -6.38 23.52
N ASN A 118 7.52 -6.30 22.19
CA ASN A 118 8.50 -7.14 21.52
C ASN A 118 9.15 -6.42 20.35
N PRO A 119 10.42 -5.97 20.48
CA PRO A 119 11.12 -5.24 19.42
C PRO A 119 11.44 -6.08 18.18
N GLU A 120 11.33 -7.41 18.25
CA GLU A 120 11.51 -8.31 17.11
C GLU A 120 10.26 -8.45 16.26
N VAL A 121 9.18 -7.77 16.63
CA VAL A 121 7.90 -7.79 15.92
C VAL A 121 7.51 -6.38 15.50
N THR A 122 7.02 -6.24 14.27
CA THR A 122 6.55 -4.98 13.71
C THR A 122 5.05 -5.08 13.44
N ILE A 123 4.30 -4.08 13.87
CA ILE A 123 2.87 -3.97 13.62
C ILE A 123 2.61 -3.01 12.47
N LEU A 124 1.90 -3.48 11.46
CA LEU A 124 1.37 -2.66 10.39
C LEU A 124 -0.12 -2.47 10.61
N THR A 125 -0.55 -1.22 10.71
CA THR A 125 -1.97 -0.84 10.71
C THR A 125 -2.30 -0.19 9.38
N GLN A 126 -3.38 -0.64 8.73
CA GLN A 126 -3.86 -0.10 7.44
C GLN A 126 -5.30 0.34 7.59
N GLU A 127 -5.58 1.52 7.07
CA GLU A 127 -6.92 2.11 7.05
C GLU A 127 -7.19 2.70 5.67
N ALA A 128 -8.42 2.60 5.20
CA ALA A 128 -8.82 3.23 3.94
C ALA A 128 -10.25 3.72 4.00
N ILE A 129 -10.49 4.82 3.28
CA ILE A 129 -11.82 5.35 3.01
C ILE A 129 -12.07 5.17 1.52
N ILE A 130 -13.13 4.43 1.20
CA ILE A 130 -13.52 4.11 -0.18
C ILE A 130 -14.85 4.80 -0.47
N THR A 131 -14.91 5.61 -1.52
CA THR A 131 -16.11 6.28 -1.96
C THR A 131 -16.31 6.07 -3.46
N VAL A 132 -17.48 5.58 -3.86
CA VAL A 132 -17.91 5.46 -5.26
C VAL A 132 -19.04 6.46 -5.49
N LYS A 133 -18.89 7.30 -6.51
CA LYS A 133 -19.76 8.44 -6.78
C LYS A 133 -20.53 8.27 -8.09
N GLY A 134 -21.73 8.83 -8.14
CA GLY A 134 -22.46 9.05 -9.39
C GLY A 134 -22.96 7.82 -10.13
N VAL A 135 -22.97 6.65 -9.49
CA VAL A 135 -23.45 5.40 -10.09
C VAL A 135 -24.42 4.69 -9.18
N SER A 136 -25.32 3.89 -9.78
CA SER A 136 -26.20 3.01 -9.03
C SER A 136 -25.36 1.92 -8.34
N LEU A 137 -25.84 1.42 -7.20
CA LEU A 137 -25.17 0.37 -6.43
C LEU A 137 -23.80 0.79 -5.88
N SER A 138 -23.60 2.08 -5.58
CA SER A 138 -22.33 2.58 -5.03
C SER A 138 -21.89 1.83 -3.77
N SER A 139 -22.82 1.54 -2.85
CA SER A 139 -22.52 0.77 -1.63
C SER A 139 -22.05 -0.66 -1.93
N TYR A 140 -22.63 -1.30 -2.93
CA TYR A 140 -22.21 -2.64 -3.38
C TYR A 140 -20.78 -2.59 -3.94
N LEU A 141 -20.47 -1.60 -4.79
CA LEU A 141 -19.17 -1.41 -5.39
C LEU A 141 -18.11 -1.08 -4.32
N GLU A 142 -18.45 -0.24 -3.35
CA GLU A 142 -17.56 0.07 -2.21
C GLU A 142 -17.22 -1.19 -1.41
N GLY A 143 -18.21 -2.03 -1.14
CA GLY A 143 -18.01 -3.31 -0.45
C GLY A 143 -17.13 -4.27 -1.25
N MET A 144 -17.30 -4.33 -2.56
CA MET A 144 -16.46 -5.15 -3.44
C MET A 144 -15.01 -4.66 -3.44
N MET A 145 -14.80 -3.34 -3.49
CA MET A 145 -13.47 -2.74 -3.42
C MET A 145 -12.81 -3.00 -2.08
N ALA A 146 -13.54 -2.93 -0.97
CA ALA A 146 -13.01 -3.27 0.36
C ALA A 146 -12.51 -4.73 0.40
N ARG A 147 -13.23 -5.66 -0.21
CA ARG A 147 -12.78 -7.06 -0.32
C ARG A 147 -11.50 -7.18 -1.16
N ARG A 148 -11.41 -6.43 -2.26
CA ARG A 148 -10.18 -6.36 -3.07
C ARG A 148 -9.01 -5.82 -2.28
N MET A 149 -9.24 -4.76 -1.49
CA MET A 149 -8.19 -4.21 -0.63
C MET A 149 -7.69 -5.22 0.39
N SER A 150 -8.56 -6.03 0.98
CA SER A 150 -8.15 -7.10 1.89
C SER A 150 -7.24 -8.12 1.21
N ALA A 151 -7.58 -8.54 -0.01
CA ALA A 151 -6.76 -9.45 -0.80
C ALA A 151 -5.41 -8.81 -1.18
N ASN A 152 -5.43 -7.54 -1.59
CA ASN A 152 -4.24 -6.82 -1.98
C ASN A 152 -3.32 -6.52 -0.78
N ALA A 153 -3.88 -6.26 0.40
CA ALA A 153 -3.12 -6.11 1.64
C ALA A 153 -2.31 -7.36 1.95
N ARG A 154 -2.91 -8.54 1.85
CA ARG A 154 -2.21 -9.82 2.03
C ARG A 154 -1.06 -9.99 1.05
N LYS A 155 -1.26 -9.66 -0.21
CA LYS A 155 -0.19 -9.68 -1.21
C LYS A 155 0.95 -8.71 -0.87
N GLY A 156 0.62 -7.55 -0.30
CA GLY A 156 1.60 -6.59 0.18
C GLY A 156 2.42 -7.14 1.34
N TRP A 157 1.78 -7.82 2.30
CA TRP A 157 2.49 -8.47 3.41
C TRP A 157 3.40 -9.58 2.91
N ASP A 158 2.89 -10.44 2.03
CA ASP A 158 3.66 -11.51 1.40
C ASP A 158 4.85 -10.96 0.63
N ALA A 159 4.69 -9.83 -0.06
CA ALA A 159 5.76 -9.17 -0.79
C ALA A 159 6.89 -8.71 0.14
N ILE A 160 6.55 -8.11 1.28
CA ILE A 160 7.55 -7.68 2.29
C ILE A 160 8.29 -8.90 2.85
N GLU A 161 7.56 -9.92 3.26
CA GLU A 161 8.15 -11.16 3.80
C GLU A 161 9.03 -11.85 2.79
N TRP A 162 8.61 -11.91 1.53
CA TRP A 162 9.41 -12.47 0.43
C TRP A 162 10.76 -11.75 0.26
N ILE A 163 10.78 -10.41 0.31
CA ILE A 163 12.01 -9.62 0.21
C ILE A 163 12.95 -9.95 1.36
N ILE A 164 12.44 -9.99 2.59
CA ILE A 164 13.24 -10.30 3.79
C ILE A 164 13.85 -11.70 3.66
N GLU A 165 13.03 -12.70 3.37
CA GLU A 165 13.45 -14.10 3.26
C GLU A 165 14.48 -14.31 2.14
N ASN A 166 14.29 -13.66 0.99
CA ASN A 166 15.24 -13.78 -0.12
C ASN A 166 16.54 -13.03 0.16
N SER A 167 16.50 -11.89 0.84
CA SER A 167 17.70 -11.17 1.25
C SER A 167 18.52 -11.97 2.24
N GLU A 168 17.90 -12.63 3.19
CA GLU A 168 18.57 -13.52 4.16
C GLU A 168 19.21 -14.72 3.46
N ARG A 169 18.48 -15.34 2.51
CA ARG A 169 18.95 -16.53 1.78
C ARG A 169 20.16 -16.23 0.90
N GLU A 170 20.20 -15.06 0.28
CA GLU A 170 21.25 -14.65 -0.64
C GLU A 170 22.35 -13.81 0.03
N ASN A 171 22.23 -13.54 1.33
CA ASN A 171 23.10 -12.63 2.10
C ASN A 171 23.21 -11.24 1.46
N ILE A 172 22.14 -10.78 0.82
CA ILE A 172 22.06 -9.44 0.22
C ILE A 172 21.57 -8.46 1.28
N PRO A 173 22.31 -7.35 1.57
CA PRO A 173 21.82 -6.33 2.48
C PRO A 173 20.56 -5.65 1.94
N LEU A 174 19.60 -5.40 2.81
CA LEU A 174 18.38 -4.65 2.47
C LEU A 174 18.66 -3.15 2.30
#